data_d2c75bbd308b703546f7b96f303db32f
#
_entry.id   d2c75bbd308b703546f7b96f303db32f
#
_cell.length_a   1.000
_cell.length_b   1.000
_cell.length_c   1.000
_cell.angle_alpha   90.00
_cell.angle_beta   90.00
_cell.angle_gamma   90.00
#
_symmetry.space_group_name_H-M   'P 1'
#
loop_
_entity.id
_entity.type
_entity.pdbx_description
1 polymer ?
#
loop_
_entity_poly.entity_id
_entity_poly.type
_entity_poly.pdbx_seq_one_letter_code
_entity_poly.pdbx_strand_id
1 'polypeptide(L)'
;AIPNLPVNPGNISRVVTILYEYIESMVNCVNHVPEGLIKKEWEATHDQQVLRKQLAKIGLVCFIGDGTRPARRYTRHRSWYRIAGPKDGVHVPFYCPTELSPVEIYLKGSNRTITGLGIRKGEIFAITGSNAEGKSTLLQAVLAGEDDHAIGDGRELVVTVQGGLMPDATSIELKGDNLAPF
;
A
#
# COMPACT_ATOMS: atom_id res chain seq x y z
N ALA A 1 -14.88 -18.60 8.16
CA ALA A 1 -16.06 -19.47 8.06
C ALA A 1 -16.38 -20.00 9.45
N ILE A 2 -17.59 -19.78 9.94
CA ILE A 2 -18.08 -20.39 11.18
C ILE A 2 -18.26 -21.87 10.86
N PRO A 3 -17.60 -22.79 11.58
CA PRO A 3 -17.79 -24.22 11.33
C PRO A 3 -19.25 -24.57 11.60
N ASN A 4 -19.78 -25.53 10.82
CA ASN A 4 -21.11 -26.11 11.05
C ASN A 4 -21.10 -26.83 12.41
N LEU A 5 -21.37 -26.09 13.49
CA LEU A 5 -21.53 -26.67 14.81
C LEU A 5 -22.99 -27.06 14.98
N PRO A 6 -23.28 -28.28 15.45
CA PRO A 6 -24.66 -28.68 15.76
C PRO A 6 -25.25 -27.73 16.80
N VAL A 7 -26.46 -27.27 16.55
CA VAL A 7 -27.18 -26.35 17.43
C VAL A 7 -27.64 -27.09 18.69
N ASN A 8 -26.89 -26.89 19.78
CA ASN A 8 -27.29 -27.32 21.12
C ASN A 8 -26.93 -26.24 22.14
N PRO A 9 -27.54 -26.26 23.35
CA PRO A 9 -27.32 -25.19 24.34
C PRO A 9 -25.88 -24.97 24.71
N GLY A 10 -25.06 -26.01 24.80
CA GLY A 10 -23.63 -25.90 25.10
C GLY A 10 -22.82 -25.20 24.00
N ASN A 11 -23.11 -25.50 22.75
CA ASN A 11 -22.45 -24.85 21.62
C ASN A 11 -22.88 -23.39 21.48
N ILE A 12 -24.16 -23.09 21.75
CA ILE A 12 -24.67 -21.71 21.77
C ILE A 12 -23.95 -20.90 22.85
N SER A 13 -23.88 -21.39 24.08
CA SER A 13 -23.14 -20.71 25.16
C SER A 13 -21.69 -20.47 24.83
N ARG A 14 -21.02 -21.47 24.23
CA ARG A 14 -19.63 -21.32 23.79
C ARG A 14 -19.44 -20.24 22.72
N VAL A 15 -20.34 -20.17 21.73
CA VAL A 15 -20.31 -19.13 20.70
C VAL A 15 -20.53 -17.76 21.32
N VAL A 16 -21.48 -17.63 22.23
CA VAL A 16 -21.76 -16.37 22.94
C VAL A 16 -20.54 -15.90 23.74
N THR A 17 -19.90 -16.82 24.48
CA THR A 17 -18.68 -16.49 25.24
C THR A 17 -17.57 -16.01 24.31
N ILE A 18 -17.30 -16.71 23.20
CA ILE A 18 -16.26 -16.30 22.23
C ILE A 18 -16.56 -14.93 21.64
N LEU A 19 -17.81 -14.66 21.28
CA LEU A 19 -18.21 -13.35 20.76
C LEU A 19 -18.04 -12.25 21.80
N TYR A 20 -18.38 -12.52 23.05
CA TYR A 20 -18.21 -11.57 24.12
C TYR A 20 -16.74 -11.23 24.37
N GLU A 21 -15.88 -12.26 24.49
CA GLU A 21 -14.42 -12.09 24.63
C GLU A 21 -13.82 -11.33 23.44
N TYR A 22 -14.31 -11.60 22.23
CA TYR A 22 -13.88 -10.89 21.04
C TYR A 22 -14.26 -9.40 21.08
N ILE A 23 -15.50 -9.08 21.46
CA ILE A 23 -15.97 -7.69 21.62
C ILE A 23 -15.17 -6.98 22.71
N GLU A 24 -14.95 -7.60 23.88
CA GLU A 24 -14.13 -7.04 24.93
C GLU A 24 -12.69 -6.77 24.45
N SER A 25 -12.10 -7.71 23.72
CA SER A 25 -10.78 -7.52 23.14
C SER A 25 -10.73 -6.32 22.19
N MET A 26 -11.76 -6.14 21.35
CA MET A 26 -11.87 -4.97 20.47
C MET A 26 -11.97 -3.66 21.26
N VAL A 27 -12.82 -3.60 22.27
CA VAL A 27 -13.00 -2.43 23.15
C VAL A 27 -11.68 -2.09 23.85
N ASN A 28 -11.00 -3.12 24.37
CA ASN A 28 -9.70 -2.94 25.02
C ASN A 28 -8.64 -2.42 24.05
N CYS A 29 -8.59 -2.90 22.81
CA CYS A 29 -7.71 -2.36 21.79
C CYS A 29 -7.95 -0.86 21.55
N VAL A 30 -9.21 -0.45 21.42
CA VAL A 30 -9.57 0.97 21.21
C VAL A 30 -9.16 1.83 22.40
N ASN A 31 -9.40 1.36 23.63
CA ASN A 31 -9.08 2.08 24.87
C ASN A 31 -7.56 2.21 25.12
N HIS A 32 -6.74 1.36 24.49
CA HIS A 32 -5.29 1.37 24.63
C HIS A 32 -4.55 1.97 23.44
N VAL A 33 -5.27 2.66 22.54
CA VAL A 33 -4.61 3.38 21.43
C VAL A 33 -3.73 4.50 22.02
N PRO A 34 -2.43 4.54 21.67
CA PRO A 34 -1.54 5.58 22.15
C PRO A 34 -2.03 6.98 21.80
N GLU A 35 -1.92 7.90 22.76
CA GLU A 35 -2.27 9.30 22.52
C GLU A 35 -1.47 9.86 21.34
N GLY A 36 -2.16 10.57 20.47
CA GLY A 36 -1.57 11.14 19.25
C GLY A 36 -1.41 10.19 18.06
N LEU A 37 -1.60 8.87 18.23
CA LEU A 37 -1.57 7.94 17.09
C LEU A 37 -2.73 8.21 16.12
N ILE A 38 -3.92 8.44 16.66
CA ILE A 38 -5.12 8.77 15.84
C ILE A 38 -4.88 10.02 15.01
N LYS A 39 -4.27 11.06 15.61
CA LYS A 39 -3.95 12.30 14.89
C LYS A 39 -2.95 12.06 13.77
N LYS A 40 -1.88 11.32 14.03
CA LYS A 40 -0.86 10.97 13.04
C LYS A 40 -1.44 10.16 11.89
N GLU A 41 -2.30 9.19 12.21
CA GLU A 41 -2.98 8.35 11.22
C GLU A 41 -3.91 9.20 10.33
N TRP A 42 -4.65 10.10 10.95
CA TRP A 42 -5.49 11.04 10.22
C TRP A 42 -4.67 11.97 9.30
N GLU A 43 -3.56 12.53 9.81
CA GLU A 43 -2.65 13.38 9.03
C GLU A 43 -2.07 12.61 7.83
N ALA A 44 -1.62 11.37 8.03
CA ALA A 44 -1.06 10.54 6.97
C ALA A 44 -2.10 10.18 5.90
N THR A 45 -3.30 9.80 6.30
CA THR A 45 -4.42 9.52 5.39
C THR A 45 -4.82 10.77 4.62
N HIS A 46 -4.95 11.91 5.32
CA HIS A 46 -5.30 13.18 4.71
C HIS A 46 -4.24 13.62 3.68
N ASP A 47 -2.96 13.49 4.01
CA ASP A 47 -1.86 13.83 3.10
C ASP A 47 -1.90 12.96 1.83
N GLN A 48 -2.16 11.66 1.95
CA GLN A 48 -2.28 10.77 0.79
C GLN A 48 -3.44 11.16 -0.12
N GLN A 49 -4.59 11.49 0.45
CA GLN A 49 -5.76 11.92 -0.32
C GLN A 49 -5.55 13.27 -1.01
N VAL A 50 -4.92 14.23 -0.33
CA VAL A 50 -4.58 15.52 -0.92
C VAL A 50 -3.52 15.34 -2.00
N LEU A 51 -2.49 14.54 -1.76
CA LEU A 51 -1.43 14.23 -2.71
C LEU A 51 -2.02 13.61 -3.99
N ARG A 52 -2.91 12.63 -3.86
CA ARG A 52 -3.58 11.97 -5.00
C ARG A 52 -4.32 12.99 -5.89
N LYS A 53 -4.99 13.96 -5.27
CA LYS A 53 -5.68 15.05 -6.00
C LYS A 53 -4.68 16.04 -6.62
N GLN A 54 -3.52 16.27 -6.01
CA GLN A 54 -2.48 17.15 -6.54
C GLN A 54 -1.77 16.52 -7.73
N LEU A 55 -1.46 15.21 -7.70
CA LEU A 55 -0.78 14.49 -8.79
C LEU A 55 -1.49 14.70 -10.12
N ALA A 56 -2.81 14.57 -10.17
CA ALA A 56 -3.59 14.78 -11.37
C ALA A 56 -3.44 16.21 -11.93
N LYS A 57 -3.29 17.22 -11.06
CA LYS A 57 -3.16 18.63 -11.48
C LYS A 57 -1.77 18.95 -12.05
N ILE A 58 -0.73 18.26 -11.58
CA ILE A 58 0.65 18.44 -12.04
C ILE A 58 1.05 17.45 -13.13
N GLY A 59 0.09 16.67 -13.65
CA GLY A 59 0.30 15.73 -14.75
C GLY A 59 1.02 14.45 -14.36
N LEU A 60 1.04 14.09 -13.07
CA LEU A 60 1.55 12.83 -12.57
C LEU A 60 0.42 11.81 -12.39
N VAL A 61 0.71 10.55 -12.66
CA VAL A 61 -0.19 9.42 -12.41
C VAL A 61 0.20 8.63 -11.17
N CYS A 62 1.48 8.67 -10.78
CA CYS A 62 1.99 8.03 -9.59
C CYS A 62 3.14 8.83 -9.00
N PHE A 63 3.29 8.74 -7.69
CA PHE A 63 4.41 9.29 -6.94
C PHE A 63 4.93 8.23 -5.96
N ILE A 64 6.25 8.01 -5.97
CA ILE A 64 6.96 7.11 -5.06
C ILE A 64 7.91 7.95 -4.23
N GLY A 65 7.55 8.24 -2.99
CA GLY A 65 8.34 9.09 -2.10
C GLY A 65 9.61 8.44 -1.59
N ASP A 66 10.62 9.27 -1.35
CA ASP A 66 11.86 8.85 -0.72
C ASP A 66 11.61 8.28 0.68
N GLY A 67 12.33 7.22 1.01
CA GLY A 67 12.14 6.47 2.25
C GLY A 67 11.05 5.41 2.21
N THR A 68 10.32 5.27 1.10
CA THR A 68 9.33 4.21 0.90
C THR A 68 9.94 2.82 1.09
N ARG A 69 9.23 1.96 1.82
CA ARG A 69 9.64 0.57 2.11
C ARG A 69 8.56 -0.41 1.68
N PRO A 70 8.50 -0.80 0.41
CA PRO A 70 7.43 -1.63 -0.13
C PRO A 70 7.55 -3.11 0.26
N ALA A 71 8.63 -3.52 0.91
CA ALA A 71 8.86 -4.91 1.29
C ALA A 71 7.75 -5.46 2.20
N ARG A 72 7.39 -6.73 1.98
CA ARG A 72 6.35 -7.46 2.71
C ARG A 72 6.90 -8.78 3.21
N ARG A 73 6.44 -9.24 4.38
CA ARG A 73 6.77 -10.54 4.93
C ARG A 73 5.61 -11.52 4.79
N TYR A 74 5.93 -12.80 4.70
CA TYR A 74 4.92 -13.85 4.72
C TYR A 74 4.39 -14.07 6.13
N THR A 75 3.10 -14.40 6.24
CA THR A 75 2.52 -14.79 7.52
C THR A 75 2.79 -16.27 7.80
N ARG A 76 2.84 -16.67 9.08
CA ARG A 76 2.95 -18.07 9.49
C ARG A 76 1.73 -18.91 9.05
N HIS A 77 0.57 -18.29 8.98
CA HIS A 77 -0.70 -18.99 8.73
C HIS A 77 -1.06 -19.07 7.25
N ARG A 78 -0.47 -18.20 6.42
CA ARG A 78 -0.75 -18.11 5.00
C ARG A 78 0.54 -17.73 4.27
N SER A 79 1.31 -18.74 3.86
CA SER A 79 2.60 -18.52 3.18
C SER A 79 2.50 -17.74 1.87
N TRP A 80 1.33 -17.74 1.26
CA TRP A 80 1.01 -16.98 0.05
C TRP A 80 0.50 -15.55 0.32
N TYR A 81 0.15 -15.22 1.59
CA TYR A 81 -0.35 -13.90 1.95
C TYR A 81 0.75 -13.06 2.58
N ARG A 82 1.02 -11.90 1.99
CA ARG A 82 2.03 -10.97 2.47
C ARG A 82 1.37 -9.86 3.27
N ILE A 83 1.89 -9.61 4.46
CA ILE A 83 1.44 -8.49 5.30
C ILE A 83 2.46 -7.36 5.28
N ALA A 84 1.97 -6.14 5.60
CA ALA A 84 2.81 -4.99 5.87
C ALA A 84 3.81 -5.25 6.98
N GLY A 85 4.91 -4.59 6.91
CA GLY A 85 5.95 -4.62 7.92
C GLY A 85 7.31 -4.99 7.36
N PRO A 86 8.33 -4.56 8.05
CA PRO A 86 9.68 -4.80 7.67
C PRO A 86 9.98 -6.30 7.58
N LYS A 87 10.66 -6.67 6.51
CA LYS A 87 11.32 -7.96 6.43
C LYS A 87 12.67 -7.79 7.14
N ASP A 88 12.81 -8.37 8.33
CA ASP A 88 14.03 -8.23 9.11
C ASP A 88 15.27 -8.55 8.25
N GLY A 89 16.21 -7.63 8.22
CA GLY A 89 17.48 -7.75 7.50
C GLY A 89 17.47 -7.44 6.00
N VAL A 90 16.33 -7.09 5.38
CA VAL A 90 16.26 -6.82 3.92
C VAL A 90 15.44 -5.56 3.61
N HIS A 91 15.62 -4.50 4.40
CA HIS A 91 14.96 -3.22 4.11
C HIS A 91 15.92 -2.29 3.42
N VAL A 92 15.74 -2.17 2.12
CA VAL A 92 16.29 -1.03 1.38
C VAL A 92 15.15 -0.04 1.18
N PRO A 93 15.20 1.15 1.80
CA PRO A 93 14.28 2.22 1.47
C PRO A 93 14.53 2.69 0.05
N PHE A 94 13.47 3.05 -0.65
CA PHE A 94 13.57 3.68 -1.96
C PHE A 94 14.06 5.11 -1.82
N TYR A 95 14.99 5.51 -2.67
CA TYR A 95 15.38 6.89 -2.90
C TYR A 95 15.45 7.15 -4.39
N CYS A 96 14.80 8.22 -4.83
CA CYS A 96 14.82 8.60 -6.24
C CYS A 96 16.22 9.07 -6.65
N PRO A 97 16.87 8.43 -7.63
CA PRO A 97 18.13 8.92 -8.17
C PRO A 97 17.96 10.32 -8.78
N THR A 98 19.00 11.16 -8.65
CA THR A 98 18.99 12.53 -9.19
C THR A 98 18.79 12.57 -10.71
N GLU A 99 19.27 11.55 -11.39
CA GLU A 99 19.18 11.36 -12.85
C GLU A 99 17.73 11.20 -13.32
N LEU A 100 16.85 10.75 -12.45
CA LEU A 100 15.40 10.62 -12.72
C LEU A 100 14.62 11.90 -12.39
N SER A 101 15.31 12.99 -12.07
CA SER A 101 14.71 14.30 -11.78
C SER A 101 13.63 14.21 -10.71
N PRO A 102 13.98 13.96 -9.44
CA PRO A 102 13.03 13.84 -8.35
C PRO A 102 12.10 15.06 -8.27
N VAL A 103 10.85 14.80 -7.92
CA VAL A 103 9.82 15.83 -7.77
C VAL A 103 9.69 16.17 -6.29
N GLU A 104 9.59 17.46 -5.97
CA GLU A 104 9.28 17.96 -4.63
C GLU A 104 7.80 18.29 -4.51
N ILE A 105 7.14 17.79 -3.46
CA ILE A 105 5.74 18.03 -3.20
C ILE A 105 5.55 18.47 -1.75
N TYR A 106 4.83 19.58 -1.54
CA TYR A 106 4.47 20.05 -0.23
C TYR A 106 3.16 19.43 0.25
N LEU A 107 3.20 18.75 1.40
CA LEU A 107 2.06 18.15 2.08
C LEU A 107 1.49 19.12 3.13
N LYS A 108 0.27 19.57 2.91
CA LYS A 108 -0.37 20.57 3.78
C LYS A 108 -0.80 20.01 5.14
N GLY A 109 -1.17 18.74 5.22
CA GLY A 109 -1.65 18.11 6.44
C GLY A 109 -0.55 17.98 7.50
N SER A 110 0.58 17.42 7.11
CA SER A 110 1.76 17.26 7.97
C SER A 110 2.74 18.44 7.94
N ASN A 111 2.47 19.48 7.14
CA ASN A 111 3.31 20.67 6.97
C ASN A 111 4.77 20.33 6.63
N ARG A 112 4.98 19.43 5.67
CA ARG A 112 6.31 18.99 5.25
C ARG A 112 6.44 18.90 3.73
N THR A 113 7.66 19.08 3.24
CA THR A 113 8.01 18.79 1.85
C THR A 113 8.56 17.38 1.75
N ILE A 114 8.13 16.64 0.74
CA ILE A 114 8.61 15.32 0.41
C ILE A 114 9.23 15.33 -0.98
N THR A 115 10.23 14.48 -1.20
CA THR A 115 10.87 14.24 -2.50
C THR A 115 10.59 12.82 -2.96
N GLY A 116 10.68 12.57 -4.25
CA GLY A 116 10.50 11.23 -4.79
C GLY A 116 10.37 11.18 -6.30
N LEU A 117 10.12 10.00 -6.82
CA LEU A 117 9.92 9.74 -8.24
C LEU A 117 8.47 10.03 -8.63
N GLY A 118 8.28 10.94 -9.57
CA GLY A 118 6.99 11.20 -10.20
C GLY A 118 6.88 10.52 -11.56
N ILE A 119 5.88 9.67 -11.76
CA ILE A 119 5.57 9.05 -13.05
C ILE A 119 4.52 9.91 -13.75
N ARG A 120 4.84 10.38 -14.97
CA ARG A 120 3.98 11.30 -15.73
C ARG A 120 2.92 10.56 -16.54
N LYS A 121 1.83 11.23 -16.81
CA LYS A 121 0.80 10.72 -17.70
C LYS A 121 1.37 10.51 -19.11
N GLY A 122 1.18 9.31 -19.67
CA GLY A 122 1.68 8.94 -21.00
C GLY A 122 3.17 8.57 -21.05
N GLU A 123 3.86 8.53 -19.90
CA GLU A 123 5.24 8.08 -19.80
C GLU A 123 5.32 6.56 -19.86
N ILE A 124 6.30 6.03 -20.58
CA ILE A 124 6.63 4.60 -20.54
C ILE A 124 7.58 4.39 -19.35
N PHE A 125 7.09 3.69 -18.34
CA PHE A 125 7.84 3.38 -17.13
C PHE A 125 8.15 1.89 -17.05
N ALA A 126 9.42 1.53 -16.89
CA ALA A 126 9.86 0.15 -16.76
C ALA A 126 10.60 -0.09 -15.44
N ILE A 127 10.25 -1.18 -14.75
CA ILE A 127 10.95 -1.65 -13.56
C ILE A 127 11.78 -2.87 -13.96
N THR A 128 13.09 -2.72 -14.01
CA THR A 128 14.03 -3.78 -14.42
C THR A 128 14.93 -4.20 -13.26
N GLY A 129 15.68 -5.30 -13.45
CA GLY A 129 16.62 -5.84 -12.47
C GLY A 129 16.61 -7.37 -12.44
N SER A 130 17.53 -7.95 -11.68
CA SER A 130 17.68 -9.40 -11.53
C SER A 130 16.54 -10.05 -10.74
N ASN A 131 16.49 -11.38 -10.70
CA ASN A 131 15.48 -12.09 -9.90
C ASN A 131 15.64 -11.76 -8.40
N ALA A 132 14.49 -11.69 -7.71
CA ALA A 132 14.39 -11.39 -6.28
C ALA A 132 14.82 -9.97 -5.83
N GLU A 133 15.06 -9.03 -6.72
CA GLU A 133 15.40 -7.63 -6.41
C GLU A 133 14.21 -6.71 -6.11
N GLY A 134 13.02 -7.29 -5.90
CA GLY A 134 11.85 -6.52 -5.46
C GLY A 134 11.02 -5.84 -6.54
N LYS A 135 11.28 -6.10 -7.84
CA LYS A 135 10.51 -5.52 -8.97
C LYS A 135 8.99 -5.67 -8.81
N SER A 136 8.54 -6.90 -8.62
CA SER A 136 7.10 -7.19 -8.41
C SER A 136 6.57 -6.56 -7.12
N THR A 137 7.42 -6.42 -6.10
CA THR A 137 7.05 -5.77 -4.83
C THR A 137 6.82 -4.28 -5.02
N LEU A 138 7.70 -3.62 -5.79
CA LEU A 138 7.55 -2.20 -6.12
C LEU A 138 6.34 -1.98 -7.03
N LEU A 139 6.17 -2.81 -8.06
CA LEU A 139 4.99 -2.74 -8.95
C LEU A 139 3.69 -2.89 -8.16
N GLN A 140 3.62 -3.88 -7.25
CA GLN A 140 2.45 -4.07 -6.39
C GLN A 140 2.22 -2.88 -5.44
N ALA A 141 3.27 -2.22 -4.96
CA ALA A 141 3.14 -1.02 -4.16
C ALA A 141 2.56 0.14 -4.98
N VAL A 142 3.02 0.31 -6.21
CA VAL A 142 2.50 1.33 -7.14
C VAL A 142 1.02 1.09 -7.45
N LEU A 143 0.61 -0.14 -7.72
CA LEU A 143 -0.79 -0.50 -7.95
C LEU A 143 -1.64 -0.26 -6.68
N ALA A 144 -1.13 -0.65 -5.51
CA ALA A 144 -1.81 -0.43 -4.24
C ALA A 144 -1.85 1.05 -3.82
N GLY A 145 -1.10 1.94 -4.47
CA GLY A 145 -1.09 3.38 -4.19
C GLY A 145 -2.41 4.11 -4.51
N GLU A 146 -3.37 3.43 -5.15
CA GLU A 146 -4.75 3.93 -5.30
C GLU A 146 -5.50 3.97 -3.97
N ASP A 147 -5.12 3.12 -3.02
CA ASP A 147 -5.67 3.08 -1.66
C ASP A 147 -4.84 3.91 -0.69
N ASP A 148 -5.43 4.23 0.47
CA ASP A 148 -4.72 4.88 1.56
C ASP A 148 -4.02 3.82 2.44
N HIS A 149 -2.79 4.11 2.86
CA HIS A 149 -1.96 3.24 3.67
C HIS A 149 -1.81 3.78 5.09
N ALA A 150 -1.95 2.89 6.08
CA ALA A 150 -1.76 3.21 7.48
C ALA A 150 -0.28 3.54 7.79
N ILE A 151 -0.06 4.32 8.84
CA ILE A 151 1.28 4.62 9.34
C ILE A 151 2.06 3.34 9.66
N GLY A 152 3.30 3.28 9.22
CA GLY A 152 4.18 2.14 9.44
C GLY A 152 4.00 1.02 8.42
N ASP A 153 3.08 1.16 7.46
CA ASP A 153 2.97 0.25 6.32
C ASP A 153 4.21 0.31 5.40
N GLY A 154 4.87 1.46 5.34
CA GLY A 154 6.05 1.72 4.51
C GLY A 154 5.70 2.14 3.08
N ARG A 155 4.43 2.21 2.72
CA ARG A 155 3.93 2.68 1.41
C ARG A 155 3.15 3.99 1.51
N GLU A 156 3.16 4.65 2.66
CA GLU A 156 2.39 5.88 2.91
C GLU A 156 2.73 7.00 1.92
N LEU A 157 3.90 6.93 1.30
CA LEU A 157 4.34 7.87 0.27
C LEU A 157 4.30 7.28 -1.15
N VAL A 158 3.65 6.13 -1.35
CA VAL A 158 3.32 5.62 -2.68
C VAL A 158 1.88 5.96 -2.97
N VAL A 159 1.66 6.91 -3.87
CA VAL A 159 0.32 7.38 -4.19
C VAL A 159 0.10 7.34 -5.69
N THR A 160 -0.97 6.67 -6.09
CA THR A 160 -1.38 6.53 -7.49
C THR A 160 -2.76 7.16 -7.70
N VAL A 161 -2.96 7.81 -8.81
CA VAL A 161 -4.25 8.36 -9.22
C VAL A 161 -5.19 7.23 -9.58
N GLN A 162 -6.42 7.24 -9.10
CA GLN A 162 -7.42 6.21 -9.40
C GLN A 162 -7.62 6.03 -10.91
N GLY A 163 -7.54 4.79 -11.37
CA GLY A 163 -7.63 4.44 -12.80
C GLY A 163 -6.43 4.94 -13.62
N GLY A 164 -5.35 5.39 -12.98
CA GLY A 164 -4.14 5.88 -13.64
C GLY A 164 -3.26 4.78 -14.23
N LEU A 165 -3.42 3.55 -13.78
CA LEU A 165 -2.64 2.38 -14.21
C LEU A 165 -3.57 1.24 -14.62
N MET A 166 -3.19 0.52 -15.67
CA MET A 166 -3.88 -0.71 -16.07
C MET A 166 -3.06 -1.91 -15.58
N PRO A 167 -3.51 -2.63 -14.53
CA PRO A 167 -2.72 -3.70 -13.93
C PRO A 167 -2.63 -4.98 -14.79
N ASP A 168 -3.53 -5.16 -15.75
CA ASP A 168 -3.69 -6.40 -16.52
C ASP A 168 -3.74 -6.14 -18.02
N ALA A 169 -2.64 -5.67 -18.60
CA ALA A 169 -2.50 -5.74 -20.04
C ALA A 169 -2.09 -7.17 -20.45
N THR A 170 -3.06 -8.06 -20.62
CA THR A 170 -2.82 -9.44 -21.07
C THR A 170 -2.53 -9.53 -22.58
N SER A 171 -2.89 -8.50 -23.34
CA SER A 171 -2.54 -8.34 -24.74
C SER A 171 -2.42 -6.86 -25.09
N ILE A 172 -1.38 -6.51 -25.84
CA ILE A 172 -1.18 -5.18 -26.40
C ILE A 172 -1.25 -5.30 -27.91
N GLU A 173 -2.21 -4.62 -28.52
CA GLU A 173 -2.28 -4.46 -29.97
C GLU A 173 -1.65 -3.13 -30.37
N LEU A 174 -0.57 -3.18 -31.13
CA LEU A 174 0.05 -2.03 -31.74
C LEU A 174 -0.21 -2.08 -33.26
N LYS A 175 -1.14 -1.26 -33.75
CA LYS A 175 -1.49 -1.18 -35.21
C LYS A 175 -1.81 -2.55 -35.84
N GLY A 176 -2.49 -3.43 -35.12
CA GLY A 176 -2.85 -4.77 -35.56
C GLY A 176 -1.86 -5.88 -35.20
N ASP A 177 -0.73 -5.57 -34.61
CA ASP A 177 0.21 -6.58 -34.13
C ASP A 177 -0.13 -7.00 -32.69
N ASN A 178 -0.25 -8.30 -32.48
CA ASN A 178 -0.54 -8.88 -31.16
C ASN A 178 0.78 -9.29 -30.48
N LEU A 179 1.09 -8.66 -29.36
CA LEU A 179 2.29 -8.94 -28.55
C LEU A 179 2.04 -9.95 -27.40
N ALA A 180 0.88 -10.60 -27.38
CA ALA A 180 0.53 -11.56 -26.33
C ALA A 180 1.52 -12.75 -26.13
N PRO A 181 2.33 -13.16 -27.11
CA PRO A 181 3.33 -14.20 -26.92
C PRO A 181 4.60 -13.77 -26.16
N PHE A 182 4.79 -12.51 -25.86
CA PHE A 182 5.93 -11.95 -25.15
C PHE A 182 5.55 -11.56 -23.73
#